data_8bc7ffb8102400d72f74eb875b5169a2
#
_entry.id   8bc7ffb8102400d72f74eb875b5169a2
#
_cell.length_a   1.000
_cell.length_b   1.000
_cell.length_c   1.000
_cell.angle_alpha   90.00
_cell.angle_beta   90.00
_cell.angle_gamma   90.00
#
_symmetry.space_group_name_H-M   'P 1'
#
loop_
_entity.id
_entity.type
_entity.pdbx_description
1 polymer ?
#
loop_
_entity_poly.entity_id
_entity_poly.type
_entity_poly.pdbx_seq_one_letter_code
_entity_poly.pdbx_strand_id
1 'polypeptide(L)'
;KVKKSIDSYKLKIKGRNNGQKVISGKEIDLAFKTESHVKDAYKKQHSQSVFSTIFGGKKTKVTAVALSEQKLKAKLKQSVLIKGSDTYKITKPVDATIVYSADKKYGVIQKEDEGNYLNRKAFYDAVEKSIESLSNTLNLTDEKKNPDVYKKPGLYHDDEELKQMQTTYNEYLLH
;
A
#
# COMPACT_ATOMS: atom_id res chain seq x y z
N LYS A 1 9.48 22.44 22.51
CA LYS A 1 8.19 22.11 21.84
C LYS A 1 8.32 20.93 20.86
N VAL A 2 9.38 20.85 20.06
CA VAL A 2 9.57 19.86 18.99
C VAL A 2 9.76 18.43 19.53
N LYS A 3 10.51 18.23 20.62
CA LYS A 3 10.73 16.91 21.23
C LYS A 3 9.43 16.25 21.72
N LYS A 4 8.51 17.05 22.32
CA LYS A 4 7.18 16.55 22.74
C LYS A 4 6.30 16.04 21.60
N SER A 5 6.47 16.55 20.38
CA SER A 5 5.65 16.14 19.24
C SER A 5 6.00 14.74 18.70
N ILE A 6 7.28 14.32 18.81
CA ILE A 6 7.69 12.95 18.43
C ILE A 6 7.29 11.93 19.50
N ASP A 7 7.42 12.26 20.78
CA ASP A 7 7.05 11.35 21.87
C ASP A 7 5.54 11.02 21.87
N SER A 8 4.71 11.96 21.38
CA SER A 8 3.26 11.80 21.23
C SER A 8 2.82 11.39 19.83
N TYR A 9 3.74 11.24 18.88
CA TYR A 9 3.40 10.91 17.50
C TYR A 9 2.67 9.59 17.38
N LYS A 10 1.57 9.61 16.63
CA LYS A 10 0.80 8.43 16.25
C LYS A 10 0.37 8.55 14.80
N LEU A 11 0.62 7.52 14.03
CA LEU A 11 0.09 7.36 12.68
C LEU A 11 -1.13 6.44 12.73
N LYS A 12 -2.30 6.95 12.35
CA LYS A 12 -3.50 6.15 12.13
C LYS A 12 -3.59 5.75 10.67
N ILE A 13 -3.49 4.45 10.40
CA ILE A 13 -3.62 3.86 9.07
C ILE A 13 -5.05 3.37 8.91
N LYS A 14 -5.71 3.74 7.81
CA LYS A 14 -7.06 3.32 7.44
C LYS A 14 -7.00 2.52 6.15
N GLY A 15 -7.60 1.34 6.13
CA GLY A 15 -7.70 0.47 4.97
C GLY A 15 -9.16 0.20 4.56
N ARG A 16 -9.33 -0.61 3.50
CA ARG A 16 -10.62 -1.12 3.05
C ARG A 16 -11.31 -1.90 4.17
N ASN A 17 -12.63 -2.07 4.07
CA ASN A 17 -13.46 -2.85 5.00
C ASN A 17 -13.28 -2.44 6.47
N ASN A 18 -13.13 -1.13 6.72
CA ASN A 18 -12.91 -0.55 8.04
C ASN A 18 -11.63 -1.03 8.77
N GLY A 19 -10.69 -1.65 8.04
CA GLY A 19 -9.41 -2.05 8.60
C GLY A 19 -8.62 -0.85 9.12
N GLN A 20 -8.08 -0.94 10.32
CA GLN A 20 -7.31 0.14 10.94
C GLN A 20 -6.10 -0.38 11.69
N LYS A 21 -5.04 0.43 11.70
CA LYS A 21 -3.86 0.20 12.53
C LYS A 21 -3.34 1.53 13.04
N VAL A 22 -2.94 1.58 14.29
CA VAL A 22 -2.23 2.72 14.87
C VAL A 22 -0.80 2.29 15.17
N ILE A 23 0.16 3.16 14.86
CA ILE A 23 1.59 2.99 15.17
C ILE A 23 2.01 4.24 15.91
N SER A 24 2.61 4.08 17.09
CA SER A 24 3.21 5.20 17.84
C SER A 24 4.68 5.37 17.48
N GLY A 25 5.20 6.60 17.61
CA GLY A 25 6.61 6.87 17.38
C GLY A 25 7.53 6.05 18.27
N LYS A 26 7.13 5.81 19.53
CA LYS A 26 7.89 4.98 20.48
C LYS A 26 8.06 3.54 20.03
N GLU A 27 7.05 2.95 19.36
CA GLU A 27 7.12 1.55 18.91
C GLU A 27 8.12 1.32 17.77
N ILE A 28 8.56 2.39 17.11
CA ILE A 28 9.45 2.35 15.94
C ILE A 28 10.74 3.16 16.17
N ASP A 29 11.02 3.56 17.42
CA ASP A 29 12.16 4.41 17.79
C ASP A 29 12.25 5.69 16.95
N LEU A 30 11.09 6.34 16.69
CA LEU A 30 11.04 7.56 15.92
C LEU A 30 11.77 8.67 16.68
N ALA A 31 12.73 9.32 16.04
CA ALA A 31 13.51 10.42 16.60
C ALA A 31 13.81 11.48 15.54
N PHE A 32 14.09 12.72 15.95
CA PHE A 32 14.69 13.68 15.05
C PHE A 32 16.14 13.32 14.76
N LYS A 33 16.57 13.48 13.53
CA LYS A 33 17.98 13.36 13.16
C LYS A 33 18.77 14.46 13.83
N THR A 34 19.81 14.05 14.56
CA THR A 34 20.79 14.97 15.16
C THR A 34 21.79 15.43 14.10
N GLU A 35 22.62 16.43 14.43
CA GLU A 35 23.70 16.89 13.53
C GLU A 35 24.64 15.77 13.07
N SER A 36 24.88 14.76 13.92
CA SER A 36 25.68 13.60 13.54
C SER A 36 25.08 12.82 12.37
N HIS A 37 23.76 12.57 12.39
CA HIS A 37 23.08 11.89 11.29
C HIS A 37 23.10 12.69 9.99
N VAL A 38 23.04 14.03 10.09
CA VAL A 38 23.14 14.93 8.92
C VAL A 38 24.57 14.91 8.37
N LYS A 39 25.59 14.95 9.24
CA LYS A 39 27.01 14.84 8.84
C LYS A 39 27.32 13.50 8.19
N ASP A 40 26.76 12.39 8.69
CA ASP A 40 26.97 11.06 8.12
C ASP A 40 26.28 10.90 6.76
N ALA A 41 25.08 11.47 6.60
CA ALA A 41 24.41 11.53 5.30
C ALA A 41 25.21 12.38 4.30
N TYR A 42 25.75 13.52 4.73
CA TYR A 42 26.60 14.40 3.91
C TYR A 42 27.88 13.69 3.50
N LYS A 43 28.58 13.01 4.43
CA LYS A 43 29.78 12.22 4.12
C LYS A 43 29.50 11.11 3.11
N LYS A 44 28.39 10.35 3.29
CA LYS A 44 27.97 9.31 2.32
C LYS A 44 27.68 9.88 0.92
N GLN A 45 27.10 11.06 0.85
CA GLN A 45 26.80 11.73 -0.42
C GLN A 45 28.08 12.24 -1.12
N HIS A 46 29.06 12.72 -0.37
CA HIS A 46 30.35 13.23 -0.91
C HIS A 46 31.41 12.14 -1.10
N SER A 47 31.26 10.96 -0.52
CA SER A 47 32.12 9.81 -0.78
C SER A 47 31.70 9.04 -2.07
N GLN A 48 30.54 9.37 -2.64
CA GLN A 48 30.15 8.84 -3.94
C GLN A 48 30.98 9.52 -5.04
N SER A 49 31.69 8.71 -5.82
CA SER A 49 32.51 9.16 -6.95
C SER A 49 31.74 10.15 -7.85
N VAL A 50 32.43 11.17 -8.34
CA VAL A 50 31.91 12.16 -9.32
C VAL A 50 31.24 11.47 -10.52
N PHE A 51 31.71 10.29 -10.90
CA PHE A 51 31.12 9.45 -11.95
C PHE A 51 29.68 9.02 -11.65
N SER A 52 29.32 8.69 -10.40
CA SER A 52 27.96 8.27 -10.04
C SER A 52 26.96 9.43 -10.07
N THR A 53 27.45 10.65 -9.90
CA THR A 53 26.62 11.87 -9.93
C THR A 53 26.26 12.26 -11.38
N ILE A 54 27.13 11.99 -12.34
CA ILE A 54 26.92 12.29 -13.76
C ILE A 54 25.98 11.27 -14.43
N PHE A 55 25.99 9.99 -13.98
CA PHE A 55 25.20 8.90 -14.55
C PHE A 55 23.99 8.48 -13.69
N GLY A 56 23.36 9.40 -12.97
CA GLY A 56 22.08 9.17 -12.27
C GLY A 56 22.22 8.61 -10.86
N GLY A 57 23.22 9.06 -10.10
CA GLY A 57 23.37 8.76 -8.68
C GLY A 57 22.07 9.08 -7.91
N LYS A 58 21.57 8.12 -7.16
CA LYS A 58 20.36 8.28 -6.32
C LYS A 58 20.54 9.47 -5.39
N LYS A 59 19.76 10.54 -5.57
CA LYS A 59 19.69 11.64 -4.60
C LYS A 59 19.28 11.09 -3.26
N THR A 60 20.17 11.12 -2.28
CA THR A 60 19.83 10.71 -0.92
C THR A 60 18.87 11.73 -0.33
N LYS A 61 17.60 11.36 -0.19
CA LYS A 61 16.58 12.21 0.41
C LYS A 61 16.88 12.32 1.90
N VAL A 62 17.30 13.50 2.35
CA VAL A 62 17.51 13.76 3.78
C VAL A 62 16.15 14.02 4.43
N THR A 63 15.64 13.06 5.17
CA THR A 63 14.44 13.22 5.99
C THR A 63 14.80 13.82 7.35
N ALA A 64 13.90 14.61 7.94
CA ALA A 64 14.12 15.23 9.25
C ALA A 64 14.06 14.22 10.40
N VAL A 65 13.54 13.04 10.18
CA VAL A 65 13.36 11.99 11.19
C VAL A 65 14.14 10.72 10.86
N ALA A 66 14.51 9.98 11.88
CA ALA A 66 15.05 8.63 11.83
C ALA A 66 14.09 7.68 12.54
N LEU A 67 14.01 6.44 12.08
CA LEU A 67 13.19 5.38 12.67
C LEU A 67 13.89 4.03 12.54
N SER A 68 13.49 3.05 13.33
CA SER A 68 13.94 1.67 13.20
C SER A 68 13.10 0.95 12.15
N GLU A 69 13.63 0.79 10.93
CA GLU A 69 12.96 0.02 9.87
C GLU A 69 12.63 -1.40 10.31
N GLN A 70 13.50 -2.03 11.08
CA GLN A 70 13.27 -3.40 11.57
C GLN A 70 12.05 -3.46 12.48
N LYS A 71 11.90 -2.52 13.43
CA LYS A 71 10.75 -2.42 14.32
C LYS A 71 9.48 -2.08 13.52
N LEU A 72 9.57 -1.15 12.58
CA LEU A 72 8.44 -0.80 11.72
C LEU A 72 7.97 -2.03 10.93
N LYS A 73 8.86 -2.72 10.24
CA LYS A 73 8.52 -3.94 9.47
C LYS A 73 7.91 -5.03 10.35
N ALA A 74 8.45 -5.23 11.56
CA ALA A 74 7.89 -6.19 12.52
C ALA A 74 6.46 -5.81 12.95
N LYS A 75 6.21 -4.54 13.26
CA LYS A 75 4.88 -4.04 13.63
C LYS A 75 3.87 -4.15 12.50
N LEU A 76 4.28 -3.83 11.27
CA LEU A 76 3.42 -3.93 10.09
C LEU A 76 3.08 -5.39 9.75
N LYS A 77 4.06 -6.31 9.85
CA LYS A 77 3.80 -7.76 9.68
C LYS A 77 2.76 -8.31 10.65
N GLN A 78 2.68 -7.75 11.85
CA GLN A 78 1.71 -8.15 12.89
C GLN A 78 0.39 -7.36 12.79
N SER A 79 0.28 -6.46 11.83
CA SER A 79 -0.93 -5.66 11.63
C SER A 79 -2.11 -6.53 11.21
N VAL A 80 -3.29 -6.21 11.74
CA VAL A 80 -4.57 -6.77 11.29
C VAL A 80 -4.78 -6.59 9.78
N LEU A 81 -4.25 -5.51 9.21
CA LEU A 81 -4.32 -5.23 7.76
C LEU A 81 -3.55 -6.25 6.90
N ILE A 82 -2.62 -7.01 7.50
CA ILE A 82 -1.84 -8.05 6.80
C ILE A 82 -2.25 -9.47 7.25
N LYS A 83 -2.48 -9.67 8.56
CA LYS A 83 -2.79 -11.00 9.11
C LYS A 83 -4.27 -11.29 9.16
N GLY A 84 -5.10 -10.26 9.15
CA GLY A 84 -6.51 -10.40 9.48
C GLY A 84 -6.74 -10.60 10.99
N SER A 85 -8.00 -10.80 11.35
CA SER A 85 -8.50 -11.17 12.67
C SER A 85 -9.89 -11.80 12.52
N ASP A 86 -10.51 -12.20 13.61
CA ASP A 86 -11.90 -12.74 13.60
C ASP A 86 -12.91 -11.71 13.05
N THR A 87 -12.64 -10.42 13.27
CA THR A 87 -13.50 -9.30 12.82
C THR A 87 -13.06 -8.62 11.55
N TYR A 88 -11.84 -8.93 11.04
CA TYR A 88 -11.29 -8.37 9.81
C TYR A 88 -10.66 -9.46 8.96
N LYS A 89 -11.43 -9.97 8.00
CA LYS A 89 -10.96 -11.02 7.09
C LYS A 89 -10.18 -10.41 5.93
N ILE A 90 -9.07 -11.06 5.58
CA ILE A 90 -8.31 -10.71 4.38
C ILE A 90 -8.93 -11.45 3.18
N THR A 91 -9.37 -10.67 2.19
CA THR A 91 -9.92 -11.17 0.93
C THR A 91 -8.98 -10.81 -0.22
N LYS A 92 -8.66 -11.80 -1.06
CA LYS A 92 -7.90 -11.56 -2.29
C LYS A 92 -8.82 -10.96 -3.34
N PRO A 93 -8.27 -10.19 -4.30
CA PRO A 93 -9.05 -9.79 -5.46
C PRO A 93 -9.47 -11.02 -6.26
N VAL A 94 -10.66 -10.94 -6.86
CA VAL A 94 -11.23 -11.96 -7.74
C VAL A 94 -11.61 -11.27 -9.04
N ASP A 95 -11.27 -11.89 -10.17
CA ASP A 95 -11.56 -11.36 -11.49
C ASP A 95 -13.06 -11.41 -11.79
N ALA A 96 -13.52 -10.45 -12.59
CA ALA A 96 -14.83 -10.56 -13.21
C ALA A 96 -14.88 -11.81 -14.09
N THR A 97 -16.03 -12.46 -14.16
CA THR A 97 -16.21 -13.71 -14.92
C THR A 97 -17.60 -13.79 -15.52
N ILE A 98 -17.80 -14.71 -16.46
CA ILE A 98 -19.11 -15.00 -17.05
C ILE A 98 -19.70 -16.19 -16.32
N VAL A 99 -20.93 -16.04 -15.81
CA VAL A 99 -21.69 -17.11 -15.16
C VAL A 99 -23.03 -17.28 -15.85
N TYR A 100 -23.49 -18.52 -16.01
CA TYR A 100 -24.82 -18.77 -16.52
C TYR A 100 -25.88 -18.36 -15.50
N SER A 101 -26.84 -17.55 -15.92
CA SER A 101 -28.01 -17.16 -15.13
C SER A 101 -29.20 -18.01 -15.52
N ALA A 102 -29.66 -18.89 -14.64
CA ALA A 102 -30.82 -19.74 -14.87
C ALA A 102 -32.09 -18.93 -15.10
N ASP A 103 -32.27 -17.81 -14.41
CA ASP A 103 -33.43 -16.94 -14.53
C ASP A 103 -33.48 -16.22 -15.89
N LYS A 104 -32.32 -15.78 -16.38
CA LYS A 104 -32.19 -15.07 -17.65
C LYS A 104 -31.95 -15.98 -18.82
N LYS A 105 -31.57 -17.23 -18.59
CA LYS A 105 -31.22 -18.24 -19.59
C LYS A 105 -30.07 -17.84 -20.53
N TYR A 106 -29.15 -16.98 -20.02
CA TYR A 106 -27.95 -16.59 -20.74
C TYR A 106 -26.80 -16.28 -19.76
N GLY A 107 -25.59 -16.13 -20.29
CA GLY A 107 -24.40 -15.76 -19.51
C GLY A 107 -24.41 -14.30 -19.11
N VAL A 108 -24.20 -14.03 -17.84
CA VAL A 108 -24.09 -12.68 -17.30
C VAL A 108 -22.68 -12.47 -16.76
N ILE A 109 -22.17 -11.25 -16.86
CA ILE A 109 -20.91 -10.89 -16.23
C ILE A 109 -21.13 -10.76 -14.72
N GLN A 110 -20.46 -11.60 -13.95
CA GLN A 110 -20.32 -11.42 -12.53
C GLN A 110 -19.19 -10.45 -12.28
N LYS A 111 -19.48 -9.39 -11.53
CA LYS A 111 -18.53 -8.33 -11.24
C LYS A 111 -17.35 -8.86 -10.42
N GLU A 112 -16.19 -8.26 -10.63
CA GLU A 112 -14.98 -8.48 -9.84
C GLU A 112 -15.18 -8.14 -8.36
N ASP A 113 -14.38 -8.76 -7.49
CA ASP A 113 -14.20 -8.34 -6.10
C ASP A 113 -12.79 -7.78 -5.93
N GLU A 114 -12.68 -6.52 -5.59
CA GLU A 114 -11.39 -5.88 -5.38
C GLU A 114 -10.66 -6.36 -4.12
N GLY A 115 -11.37 -6.98 -3.20
CA GLY A 115 -10.80 -7.46 -1.95
C GLY A 115 -10.11 -6.37 -1.12
N ASN A 116 -9.32 -6.83 -0.13
CA ASN A 116 -8.52 -5.94 0.72
C ASN A 116 -7.07 -6.41 0.88
N TYR A 117 -6.59 -7.27 -0.03
CA TYR A 117 -5.26 -7.87 0.01
C TYR A 117 -4.18 -6.85 -0.37
N LEU A 118 -3.30 -6.54 0.59
CA LEU A 118 -2.25 -5.54 0.42
C LEU A 118 -1.05 -6.05 -0.39
N ASN A 119 -0.54 -5.19 -1.27
CA ASN A 119 0.83 -5.28 -1.77
C ASN A 119 1.78 -4.84 -0.65
N ARG A 120 2.47 -5.78 -0.04
CA ARG A 120 3.29 -5.52 1.15
C ARG A 120 4.34 -4.44 0.94
N LYS A 121 5.02 -4.45 -0.24
CA LYS A 121 6.05 -3.46 -0.53
C LYS A 121 5.44 -2.06 -0.61
N ALA A 122 4.42 -1.88 -1.44
CA ALA A 122 3.76 -0.57 -1.59
C ALA A 122 3.13 -0.08 -0.28
N PHE A 123 2.58 -0.98 0.54
CA PHE A 123 2.07 -0.66 1.87
C PHE A 123 3.18 -0.15 2.80
N TYR A 124 4.33 -0.83 2.85
CA TYR A 124 5.46 -0.40 3.68
C TYR A 124 6.00 0.94 3.23
N ASP A 125 6.18 1.15 1.92
CA ASP A 125 6.65 2.40 1.33
C ASP A 125 5.70 3.57 1.65
N ALA A 126 4.38 3.34 1.59
CA ALA A 126 3.36 4.35 1.93
C ALA A 126 3.38 4.72 3.42
N VAL A 127 3.54 3.74 4.30
CA VAL A 127 3.64 3.98 5.75
C VAL A 127 4.93 4.73 6.08
N GLU A 128 6.07 4.31 5.55
CA GLU A 128 7.36 4.97 5.76
C GLU A 128 7.32 6.43 5.31
N LYS A 129 6.81 6.69 4.10
CA LYS A 129 6.64 8.05 3.55
C LYS A 129 5.74 8.92 4.44
N SER A 130 4.68 8.34 5.01
CA SER A 130 3.78 9.05 5.92
C SER A 130 4.45 9.39 7.24
N ILE A 131 5.28 8.50 7.78
CA ILE A 131 6.05 8.76 9.00
C ILE A 131 7.13 9.82 8.75
N GLU A 132 7.84 9.73 7.62
CA GLU A 132 8.86 10.72 7.22
C GLU A 132 8.30 12.14 7.10
N SER A 133 7.05 12.27 6.66
CA SER A 133 6.32 13.55 6.57
C SER A 133 5.61 13.92 7.86
N LEU A 134 5.75 13.11 8.94
CA LEU A 134 5.06 13.27 10.23
C LEU A 134 3.53 13.38 10.09
N SER A 135 2.95 12.72 9.11
CA SER A 135 1.49 12.65 8.94
C SER A 135 0.86 11.86 10.08
N ASN A 136 -0.25 12.34 10.62
CA ASN A 136 -0.99 11.63 11.68
C ASN A 136 -1.98 10.60 11.13
N THR A 137 -2.26 10.65 9.82
CA THR A 137 -3.20 9.74 9.16
C THR A 137 -2.68 9.31 7.79
N LEU A 138 -2.86 8.03 7.47
CA LEU A 138 -2.65 7.45 6.15
C LEU A 138 -3.94 6.74 5.73
N ASN A 139 -4.55 7.20 4.65
CA ASN A 139 -5.68 6.52 4.04
C ASN A 139 -5.21 5.69 2.83
N LEU A 140 -5.21 4.38 2.99
CA LEU A 140 -4.78 3.44 1.94
C LEU A 140 -5.78 3.34 0.78
N THR A 141 -7.04 3.79 0.98
CA THR A 141 -8.07 3.78 -0.07
C THR A 141 -8.01 4.99 -0.99
N ASP A 142 -7.12 5.94 -0.72
CA ASP A 142 -6.85 7.07 -1.61
C ASP A 142 -5.95 6.59 -2.77
N GLU A 143 -6.56 6.10 -3.83
CA GLU A 143 -5.84 5.53 -4.98
C GLU A 143 -4.97 6.55 -5.72
N LYS A 144 -5.30 7.83 -5.67
CA LYS A 144 -4.45 8.89 -6.26
C LYS A 144 -3.10 9.00 -5.55
N LYS A 145 -3.08 8.73 -4.24
CA LYS A 145 -1.85 8.77 -3.43
C LYS A 145 -1.19 7.42 -3.28
N ASN A 146 -1.96 6.35 -3.34
CA ASN A 146 -1.52 4.98 -3.06
C ASN A 146 -2.06 3.98 -4.10
N PRO A 147 -1.76 4.17 -5.42
CA PRO A 147 -2.40 3.41 -6.50
C PRO A 147 -2.13 1.90 -6.44
N ASP A 148 -0.99 1.50 -5.89
CA ASP A 148 -0.50 0.11 -5.91
C ASP A 148 -0.55 -0.57 -4.54
N VAL A 149 -1.19 0.07 -3.55
CA VAL A 149 -1.21 -0.44 -2.17
C VAL A 149 -2.04 -1.71 -2.05
N TYR A 150 -3.12 -1.85 -2.83
CA TYR A 150 -3.90 -3.08 -2.91
C TYR A 150 -3.54 -3.88 -4.15
N LYS A 151 -3.59 -5.20 -4.04
CA LYS A 151 -3.65 -6.06 -5.23
C LYS A 151 -4.98 -5.83 -5.92
N LYS A 152 -4.96 -5.83 -7.23
CA LYS A 152 -6.15 -5.58 -8.07
C LYS A 152 -6.54 -6.86 -8.80
N PRO A 153 -7.81 -7.01 -9.19
CA PRO A 153 -8.22 -8.01 -10.17
C PRO A 153 -7.44 -7.85 -11.46
N GLY A 154 -7.25 -8.94 -12.19
CA GLY A 154 -6.67 -8.92 -13.52
C GLY A 154 -7.70 -8.58 -14.62
N LEU A 155 -8.98 -8.82 -14.33
CA LEU A 155 -10.07 -8.62 -15.28
C LEU A 155 -11.26 -7.95 -14.58
N TYR A 156 -11.80 -6.90 -15.20
CA TYR A 156 -12.92 -6.11 -14.69
C TYR A 156 -14.19 -6.34 -15.53
N HIS A 157 -15.36 -6.12 -14.94
CA HIS A 157 -16.66 -6.31 -15.60
C HIS A 157 -16.89 -5.37 -16.79
N ASP A 158 -16.17 -4.26 -16.86
CA ASP A 158 -16.23 -3.27 -17.94
C ASP A 158 -15.16 -3.48 -19.02
N ASP A 159 -14.28 -4.48 -18.88
CA ASP A 159 -13.29 -4.83 -19.89
C ASP A 159 -13.98 -5.28 -21.19
N GLU A 160 -13.53 -4.74 -22.29
CA GLU A 160 -14.11 -5.01 -23.62
C GLU A 160 -13.93 -6.47 -24.02
N GLU A 161 -12.79 -7.07 -23.67
CA GLU A 161 -12.53 -8.49 -23.92
C GLU A 161 -13.56 -9.40 -23.24
N LEU A 162 -13.91 -9.11 -21.97
CA LEU A 162 -14.90 -9.89 -21.23
C LEU A 162 -16.30 -9.75 -21.83
N LYS A 163 -16.67 -8.56 -22.34
CA LYS A 163 -17.94 -8.33 -23.02
C LYS A 163 -18.03 -9.10 -24.34
N GLN A 164 -16.94 -9.14 -25.11
CA GLN A 164 -16.88 -9.95 -26.35
C GLN A 164 -17.01 -11.43 -26.04
N MET A 165 -16.32 -11.93 -25.01
CA MET A 165 -16.45 -13.31 -24.54
C MET A 165 -17.88 -13.63 -24.08
N GLN A 166 -18.57 -12.70 -23.40
CA GLN A 166 -19.97 -12.86 -23.01
C GLN A 166 -20.88 -12.99 -24.24
N THR A 167 -20.67 -12.17 -25.26
CA THR A 167 -21.44 -12.23 -26.52
C THR A 167 -21.27 -13.60 -27.17
N THR A 168 -20.04 -14.04 -27.39
CA THR A 168 -19.75 -15.35 -27.99
C THR A 168 -20.31 -16.51 -27.14
N TYR A 169 -20.22 -16.45 -25.80
CA TYR A 169 -20.82 -17.44 -24.92
C TYR A 169 -22.34 -17.53 -25.09
N ASN A 170 -23.01 -16.38 -25.20
CA ASN A 170 -24.45 -16.32 -25.36
C ASN A 170 -24.92 -16.80 -26.76
N GLU A 171 -24.17 -16.50 -27.82
CA GLU A 171 -24.40 -17.04 -29.16
C GLU A 171 -24.33 -18.58 -29.16
N TYR A 172 -23.32 -19.15 -28.46
CA TYR A 172 -23.17 -20.61 -28.34
C TYR A 172 -24.32 -21.26 -27.58
N LEU A 173 -24.96 -20.59 -26.64
CA LEU A 173 -26.12 -21.12 -25.90
C LEU A 173 -27.41 -21.15 -26.71
N LEU A 174 -27.47 -20.43 -27.84
CA LEU A 174 -28.65 -20.36 -28.73
C LEU A 174 -28.67 -21.50 -29.79
N HIS A 175 -27.56 -22.23 -29.91
CA HIS A 175 -27.40 -23.36 -30.83
C HIS A 175 -27.34 -24.69 -30.09
#